data_87732864fe6784b218bb0cecf057cb2f
#
_entry.id   87732864fe6784b218bb0cecf057cb2f
#
_cell.length_a   1.000
_cell.length_b   1.000
_cell.length_c   1.000
_cell.angle_alpha   90.00
_cell.angle_beta   90.00
_cell.angle_gamma   90.00
#
_symmetry.space_group_name_H-M   'P 1'
#
loop_
_entity.id
_entity.type
_entity.pdbx_description
1 polymer ?
#
loop_
_entity_poly.entity_id
_entity_poly.type
_entity_poly.pdbx_seq_one_letter_code
_entity_poly.pdbx_strand_id
1 'polypeptide(L)'
;MMAESLHQDVAAPESQTGEVEVERVEAAPSTRAHALPWHVRFGLSWSSGAVPVVLILLLGAVLGPDGLAILTPAVLAVIDPVLPVAVAALGILAGLEFTRPAAPNRWSLLRKASVESTLTLILVAGGIWLVMPASPEAETLDGWLVAIVAGLCASMSATLPDADPDRLRPAAIRMRDFDAFLPGIVGAVLLAFLHSQSPLASLGLTIQATFLALLISAVAWLLLADSSPSTEQRVFSIAALLLVGGIADYLSLSALAGGLMAGLFWGYVGGVARDCIERDVRYLRHPLVVLMLLAAGAKLAFSGWILILAVAYVLLRVAGKLLGGWLARRVPGVAIPDTVGATLLPPGVFGIAFALDATSMMQSSANAILAATVLGSIGCQLLAALWQPVEAHE
;
A
#
# COMPACT_ATOMS: atom_id res chain seq x y z
N MET A 1 23.56 33.20 -66.12
CA MET A 1 23.45 32.40 -67.34
C MET A 1 22.70 31.12 -66.94
N MET A 2 21.45 30.99 -67.42
CA MET A 2 20.50 29.88 -67.52
C MET A 2 20.23 29.07 -66.19
N ALA A 3 19.23 29.36 -65.64
CA ALA A 3 17.85 28.91 -65.37
C ALA A 3 17.39 27.71 -66.22
N GLU A 4 17.01 26.62 -65.57
CA GLU A 4 16.03 25.70 -66.12
C GLU A 4 15.21 25.07 -65.01
N SER A 5 13.95 25.38 -65.09
CA SER A 5 12.85 24.95 -64.26
C SER A 5 12.45 23.51 -64.57
N LEU A 6 12.21 22.68 -63.55
CA LEU A 6 11.46 21.45 -63.68
C LEU A 6 10.25 21.52 -62.75
N HIS A 7 9.13 21.91 -63.33
CA HIS A 7 7.79 21.63 -62.80
C HIS A 7 7.54 20.13 -62.90
N GLN A 8 7.33 19.48 -61.79
CA GLN A 8 6.71 18.17 -61.72
C GLN A 8 5.31 18.29 -61.15
N ASP A 9 4.33 18.14 -62.04
CA ASP A 9 2.92 17.95 -61.71
C ASP A 9 2.76 16.70 -60.84
N VAL A 10 2.35 16.87 -59.58
CA VAL A 10 1.88 15.79 -58.72
C VAL A 10 0.36 15.81 -58.78
N ALA A 11 -0.19 14.86 -59.55
CA ALA A 11 -1.61 14.57 -59.58
C ALA A 11 -2.14 14.15 -58.21
N ALA A 12 -3.20 14.79 -57.74
CA ALA A 12 -3.90 14.43 -56.51
C ALA A 12 -4.62 13.06 -56.71
N PRO A 13 -4.57 12.16 -55.73
CA PRO A 13 -5.38 10.95 -55.76
C PRO A 13 -6.84 11.29 -55.40
N GLU A 14 -7.73 10.79 -56.23
CA GLU A 14 -9.18 10.81 -56.08
C GLU A 14 -9.61 10.22 -54.72
N SER A 15 -10.43 10.96 -54.01
CA SER A 15 -11.09 10.51 -52.78
C SER A 15 -12.14 9.43 -53.11
N GLN A 16 -11.79 8.17 -52.86
CA GLN A 16 -12.79 7.11 -52.77
C GLN A 16 -13.50 7.21 -51.42
N THR A 17 -14.68 7.82 -51.42
CA THR A 17 -15.64 7.69 -50.32
C THR A 17 -16.23 6.27 -50.35
N GLY A 18 -15.54 5.35 -49.65
CA GLY A 18 -16.11 4.05 -49.30
C GLY A 18 -17.07 4.26 -48.12
N GLU A 19 -18.36 4.13 -48.38
CA GLU A 19 -19.36 3.97 -47.32
C GLU A 19 -19.00 2.73 -46.49
N VAL A 20 -18.55 2.98 -45.26
CA VAL A 20 -18.38 1.91 -44.26
C VAL A 20 -19.79 1.58 -43.75
N GLU A 21 -20.36 0.50 -44.28
CA GLU A 21 -21.57 -0.14 -43.80
C GLU A 21 -21.31 -0.58 -42.34
N VAL A 22 -21.85 0.20 -41.38
CA VAL A 22 -21.81 -0.13 -39.95
C VAL A 22 -22.76 -1.28 -39.75
N GLU A 23 -22.19 -2.50 -39.82
CA GLU A 23 -22.84 -3.74 -39.41
C GLU A 23 -23.29 -3.59 -37.95
N ARG A 24 -24.59 -3.43 -37.74
CA ARG A 24 -25.21 -3.47 -36.42
C ARG A 24 -24.97 -4.86 -35.85
N VAL A 25 -23.97 -4.97 -35.00
CA VAL A 25 -23.81 -6.16 -34.12
C VAL A 25 -25.07 -6.18 -33.23
N GLU A 26 -26.00 -7.06 -33.57
CA GLU A 26 -27.12 -7.40 -32.70
C GLU A 26 -26.56 -7.80 -31.34
N ALA A 27 -26.97 -7.05 -30.31
CA ALA A 27 -26.63 -7.36 -28.93
C ALA A 27 -27.15 -8.77 -28.61
N ALA A 28 -26.22 -9.71 -28.43
CA ALA A 28 -26.52 -11.06 -27.98
C ALA A 28 -27.33 -11.00 -26.69
N PRO A 29 -28.37 -11.85 -26.53
CA PRO A 29 -29.24 -11.82 -25.36
C PRO A 29 -28.39 -12.05 -24.11
N SER A 30 -28.57 -11.19 -23.11
CA SER A 30 -27.93 -11.26 -21.81
C SER A 30 -28.10 -12.67 -21.21
N THR A 31 -27.12 -13.49 -21.38
CA THR A 31 -27.02 -14.79 -20.72
C THR A 31 -27.05 -14.52 -19.21
N ARG A 32 -28.13 -14.88 -18.53
CA ARG A 32 -28.24 -14.84 -17.07
C ARG A 32 -26.97 -15.47 -16.50
N ALA A 33 -26.13 -14.66 -15.90
CA ALA A 33 -24.91 -15.11 -15.23
C ALA A 33 -25.36 -16.10 -14.14
N HIS A 34 -25.30 -17.39 -14.43
CA HIS A 34 -25.46 -18.44 -13.43
C HIS A 34 -24.40 -18.17 -12.37
N ALA A 35 -24.85 -17.84 -11.16
CA ALA A 35 -23.97 -17.60 -10.03
C ALA A 35 -23.05 -18.81 -9.87
N LEU A 36 -21.75 -18.62 -10.18
CA LEU A 36 -20.74 -19.66 -10.04
C LEU A 36 -20.79 -20.24 -8.61
N PRO A 37 -20.68 -21.57 -8.44
CA PRO A 37 -20.71 -22.19 -7.12
C PRO A 37 -19.57 -21.64 -6.25
N TRP A 38 -19.80 -21.56 -4.95
CA TRP A 38 -18.91 -20.93 -3.97
C TRP A 38 -17.44 -21.41 -4.03
N HIS A 39 -17.22 -22.72 -4.31
CA HIS A 39 -15.88 -23.30 -4.45
C HIS A 39 -15.14 -22.79 -5.70
N VAL A 40 -15.84 -22.45 -6.78
CA VAL A 40 -15.24 -21.83 -7.98
C VAL A 40 -14.93 -20.37 -7.71
N ARG A 41 -15.79 -19.67 -6.94
CA ARG A 41 -15.53 -18.28 -6.48
C ARG A 41 -14.29 -18.24 -5.59
N PHE A 42 -14.15 -19.20 -4.69
CA PHE A 42 -12.96 -19.32 -3.82
C PHE A 42 -11.70 -19.59 -4.66
N GLY A 43 -11.77 -20.47 -5.67
CA GLY A 43 -10.67 -20.75 -6.59
C GLY A 43 -10.24 -19.55 -7.43
N LEU A 44 -11.18 -18.71 -7.89
CA LEU A 44 -10.90 -17.49 -8.66
C LEU A 44 -10.32 -16.35 -7.77
N SER A 45 -10.76 -16.25 -6.51
CA SER A 45 -10.15 -15.30 -5.56
C SER A 45 -8.70 -15.68 -5.19
N TRP A 46 -8.32 -16.94 -5.36
CA TRP A 46 -6.94 -17.42 -5.19
C TRP A 46 -5.98 -16.83 -6.24
N SER A 47 -6.46 -16.53 -7.43
CA SER A 47 -5.65 -15.91 -8.50
C SER A 47 -5.43 -14.41 -8.31
N SER A 48 -6.19 -13.73 -7.43
CA SER A 48 -6.19 -12.27 -7.25
C SER A 48 -5.12 -11.72 -6.29
N GLY A 49 -4.09 -12.48 -5.94
CA GLY A 49 -2.95 -12.01 -5.13
C GLY A 49 -3.23 -11.87 -3.62
N ALA A 50 -4.47 -12.01 -3.19
CA ALA A 50 -4.89 -11.81 -1.80
C ALA A 50 -4.66 -13.04 -0.91
N VAL A 51 -4.83 -14.22 -1.47
CA VAL A 51 -4.64 -15.50 -0.77
C VAL A 51 -3.18 -15.74 -0.37
N PRO A 52 -2.18 -15.43 -1.21
CA PRO A 52 -0.79 -15.60 -0.77
C PRO A 52 -0.45 -14.79 0.47
N VAL A 53 -1.02 -13.60 0.68
CA VAL A 53 -0.78 -12.80 1.89
C VAL A 53 -1.26 -13.53 3.15
N VAL A 54 -2.48 -14.04 3.14
CA VAL A 54 -3.04 -14.79 4.30
C VAL A 54 -2.24 -16.07 4.55
N LEU A 55 -1.90 -16.81 3.50
CA LEU A 55 -1.11 -18.04 3.65
C LEU A 55 0.28 -17.79 4.23
N ILE A 56 0.97 -16.71 3.80
CA ILE A 56 2.29 -16.37 4.31
C ILE A 56 2.20 -15.94 5.78
N LEU A 57 1.18 -15.16 6.16
CA LEU A 57 0.94 -14.78 7.55
C LEU A 57 0.67 -15.99 8.44
N LEU A 58 -0.21 -16.90 8.00
CA LEU A 58 -0.48 -18.14 8.72
C LEU A 58 0.75 -19.04 8.79
N LEU A 59 1.52 -19.16 7.72
CA LEU A 59 2.79 -19.88 7.71
C LEU A 59 3.77 -19.27 8.72
N GLY A 60 3.87 -17.93 8.77
CA GLY A 60 4.67 -17.22 9.78
C GLY A 60 4.23 -17.56 11.20
N ALA A 61 2.92 -17.53 11.48
CA ALA A 61 2.37 -17.86 12.79
C ALA A 61 2.67 -19.32 13.19
N VAL A 62 2.53 -20.26 12.25
CA VAL A 62 2.84 -21.69 12.49
C VAL A 62 4.34 -21.90 12.73
N LEU A 63 5.21 -21.22 11.99
CA LEU A 63 6.67 -21.34 12.13
C LEU A 63 7.22 -20.51 13.30
N GLY A 64 6.43 -19.59 13.86
CA GLY A 64 6.81 -18.67 14.92
C GLY A 64 7.08 -19.34 16.28
N PRO A 65 7.51 -18.55 17.27
CA PRO A 65 7.85 -19.06 18.62
C PRO A 65 6.69 -19.76 19.33
N ASP A 66 5.47 -19.28 19.14
CA ASP A 66 4.26 -19.85 19.75
C ASP A 66 3.70 -21.05 18.96
N GLY A 67 4.25 -21.35 17.77
CA GLY A 67 3.88 -22.49 16.93
C GLY A 67 4.92 -23.60 16.99
N LEU A 68 5.54 -23.90 15.85
CA LEU A 68 6.58 -24.94 15.72
C LEU A 68 7.95 -24.49 16.24
N ALA A 69 8.11 -23.23 16.65
CA ALA A 69 9.36 -22.63 17.13
C ALA A 69 10.56 -22.79 16.18
N ILE A 70 10.31 -22.87 14.86
CA ILE A 70 11.36 -22.88 13.83
C ILE A 70 11.96 -21.47 13.70
N LEU A 71 11.09 -20.44 13.64
CA LEU A 71 11.50 -19.04 13.68
C LEU A 71 11.63 -18.61 15.15
N THR A 72 12.73 -19.00 15.76
CA THR A 72 13.04 -18.63 17.16
C THR A 72 13.22 -17.11 17.29
N PRO A 73 13.11 -16.54 18.50
CA PRO A 73 13.41 -15.13 18.73
C PRO A 73 14.81 -14.71 18.25
N ALA A 74 15.79 -15.62 18.33
CA ALA A 74 17.14 -15.37 17.82
C ALA A 74 17.18 -15.24 16.30
N VAL A 75 16.42 -16.07 15.57
CA VAL A 75 16.30 -15.97 14.10
C VAL A 75 15.55 -14.68 13.70
N LEU A 76 14.49 -14.35 14.42
CA LEU A 76 13.74 -13.11 14.18
C LEU A 76 14.62 -11.88 14.41
N ALA A 77 15.46 -11.86 15.43
CA ALA A 77 16.40 -10.76 15.69
C ALA A 77 17.42 -10.55 14.54
N VAL A 78 17.77 -11.61 13.79
CA VAL A 78 18.62 -11.49 12.59
C VAL A 78 17.83 -10.90 11.40
N ILE A 79 16.53 -11.17 11.33
CA ILE A 79 15.64 -10.66 10.26
C ILE A 79 15.22 -9.21 10.53
N ASP A 80 15.10 -8.80 11.79
CA ASP A 80 14.58 -7.49 12.20
C ASP A 80 15.24 -6.30 11.48
N PRO A 81 16.55 -6.23 11.25
CA PRO A 81 17.17 -5.11 10.52
C PRO A 81 16.76 -5.01 9.03
N VAL A 82 16.23 -6.10 8.46
CA VAL A 82 15.77 -6.12 7.06
C VAL A 82 14.33 -5.59 6.94
N LEU A 83 13.55 -5.64 8.01
CA LEU A 83 12.15 -5.23 7.97
C LEU A 83 11.97 -3.74 7.62
N PRO A 84 12.72 -2.77 8.18
CA PRO A 84 12.63 -1.37 7.77
C PRO A 84 12.96 -1.16 6.29
N VAL A 85 13.88 -1.95 5.73
CA VAL A 85 14.19 -1.90 4.29
C VAL A 85 13.00 -2.38 3.46
N ALA A 86 12.32 -3.45 3.88
CA ALA A 86 11.12 -3.94 3.22
C ALA A 86 9.97 -2.92 3.29
N VAL A 87 9.80 -2.28 4.44
CA VAL A 87 8.80 -1.23 4.65
C VAL A 87 9.12 0.01 3.82
N ALA A 88 10.38 0.45 3.77
CA ALA A 88 10.85 1.55 2.92
C ALA A 88 10.62 1.26 1.44
N ALA A 89 10.87 0.02 0.98
CA ALA A 89 10.60 -0.39 -0.41
C ALA A 89 9.13 -0.20 -0.79
N LEU A 90 8.20 -0.55 0.11
CA LEU A 90 6.76 -0.30 -0.09
C LEU A 90 6.46 1.20 -0.16
N GLY A 91 7.05 1.99 0.74
CA GLY A 91 6.93 3.46 0.71
C GLY A 91 7.41 4.04 -0.62
N ILE A 92 8.59 3.62 -1.11
CA ILE A 92 9.14 4.05 -2.42
C ILE A 92 8.16 3.75 -3.55
N LEU A 93 7.61 2.53 -3.60
CA LEU A 93 6.65 2.14 -4.62
C LEU A 93 5.37 2.99 -4.56
N ALA A 94 4.86 3.30 -3.37
CA ALA A 94 3.70 4.18 -3.20
C ALA A 94 3.99 5.60 -3.71
N GLY A 95 5.17 6.15 -3.40
CA GLY A 95 5.59 7.47 -3.88
C GLY A 95 5.75 7.53 -5.40
N LEU A 96 6.35 6.51 -6.01
CA LEU A 96 6.49 6.38 -7.46
C LEU A 96 5.13 6.25 -8.15
N GLU A 97 4.20 5.46 -7.59
CA GLU A 97 2.85 5.30 -8.15
C GLU A 97 2.06 6.61 -8.11
N PHE A 98 2.20 7.39 -7.03
CA PHE A 98 1.55 8.69 -6.89
C PHE A 98 1.97 9.68 -7.99
N THR A 99 3.23 9.63 -8.42
CA THR A 99 3.81 10.58 -9.40
C THR A 99 3.60 10.17 -10.86
N ARG A 100 2.99 9.01 -11.14
CA ARG A 100 2.75 8.56 -12.52
C ARG A 100 1.95 9.55 -13.33
N PRO A 101 2.43 9.94 -14.53
CA PRO A 101 1.77 10.96 -15.37
C PRO A 101 0.41 10.51 -15.92
N ALA A 102 0.21 9.20 -16.08
CA ALA A 102 -1.02 8.62 -16.63
C ALA A 102 -2.26 8.71 -15.70
N ALA A 103 -2.15 9.40 -14.57
CA ALA A 103 -3.23 9.56 -13.59
C ALA A 103 -4.00 10.88 -13.78
N PRO A 104 -4.95 11.01 -14.74
CA PRO A 104 -5.81 12.17 -14.80
C PRO A 104 -6.53 12.33 -13.46
N ASN A 105 -6.63 13.57 -12.98
CA ASN A 105 -7.36 13.90 -11.75
C ASN A 105 -6.84 13.26 -10.44
N ARG A 106 -5.53 13.00 -10.32
CA ARG A 106 -4.91 12.43 -9.11
C ARG A 106 -5.30 13.14 -7.81
N TRP A 107 -5.37 14.47 -7.83
CA TRP A 107 -5.76 15.28 -6.66
C TRP A 107 -7.21 15.05 -6.23
N SER A 108 -8.11 14.80 -7.18
CA SER A 108 -9.50 14.44 -6.87
C SER A 108 -9.58 13.07 -6.20
N LEU A 109 -8.84 12.08 -6.73
CA LEU A 109 -8.78 10.74 -6.14
C LEU A 109 -8.12 10.77 -4.76
N LEU A 110 -7.03 11.52 -4.60
CA LEU A 110 -6.37 11.69 -3.28
C LEU A 110 -7.34 12.29 -2.25
N ARG A 111 -8.07 13.36 -2.59
CA ARG A 111 -9.08 13.94 -1.68
C ARG A 111 -10.14 12.92 -1.27
N LYS A 112 -10.64 12.12 -2.21
CA LYS A 112 -11.62 11.06 -1.94
C LYS A 112 -11.05 9.97 -1.05
N ALA A 113 -9.83 9.50 -1.34
CA ALA A 113 -9.11 8.53 -0.52
C ALA A 113 -8.85 9.08 0.89
N SER A 114 -8.44 10.35 1.01
CA SER A 114 -8.22 11.00 2.30
C SER A 114 -9.48 11.08 3.17
N VAL A 115 -10.64 11.42 2.57
CA VAL A 115 -11.93 11.46 3.28
C VAL A 115 -12.32 10.07 3.78
N GLU A 116 -12.17 9.07 2.93
CA GLU A 116 -12.45 7.67 3.28
C GLU A 116 -11.52 7.18 4.39
N SER A 117 -10.19 7.35 4.22
CA SER A 117 -9.17 6.94 5.18
C SER A 117 -9.35 7.63 6.54
N THR A 118 -9.68 8.93 6.54
CA THR A 118 -9.92 9.69 7.78
C THR A 118 -11.14 9.16 8.52
N LEU A 119 -12.24 8.88 7.82
CA LEU A 119 -13.43 8.32 8.46
C LEU A 119 -13.16 6.91 9.02
N THR A 120 -12.48 6.07 8.26
CA THR A 120 -12.07 4.73 8.72
C THR A 120 -11.16 4.83 9.94
N LEU A 121 -10.16 5.72 9.92
CA LEU A 121 -9.28 6.00 11.06
C LEU A 121 -10.09 6.36 12.31
N ILE A 122 -10.99 7.36 12.21
CA ILE A 122 -11.80 7.84 13.35
C ILE A 122 -12.69 6.74 13.91
N LEU A 123 -13.35 5.95 13.04
CA LEU A 123 -14.24 4.88 13.49
C LEU A 123 -13.48 3.75 14.17
N VAL A 124 -12.35 3.33 13.59
CA VAL A 124 -11.57 2.24 14.16
C VAL A 124 -10.86 2.69 15.43
N ALA A 125 -10.20 3.84 15.42
CA ALA A 125 -9.53 4.37 16.60
C ALA A 125 -10.53 4.64 17.74
N GLY A 126 -11.65 5.30 17.46
CA GLY A 126 -12.70 5.56 18.45
C GLY A 126 -13.34 4.28 19.01
N GLY A 127 -13.64 3.30 18.13
CA GLY A 127 -14.24 2.05 18.56
C GLY A 127 -13.27 1.18 19.36
N ILE A 128 -12.01 1.08 18.97
CA ILE A 128 -10.98 0.36 19.74
C ILE A 128 -10.75 1.05 21.08
N TRP A 129 -10.66 2.37 21.11
CA TRP A 129 -10.50 3.10 22.35
C TRP A 129 -11.64 2.87 23.33
N LEU A 130 -12.88 2.72 22.86
CA LEU A 130 -14.03 2.38 23.70
C LEU A 130 -14.00 0.93 24.24
N VAL A 131 -13.35 0.02 23.53
CA VAL A 131 -13.22 -1.41 23.91
C VAL A 131 -12.04 -1.61 24.88
N MET A 132 -10.97 -0.82 24.79
CA MET A 132 -9.75 -0.96 25.58
C MET A 132 -9.95 -0.96 27.11
N PRO A 133 -10.83 -0.13 27.74
CA PRO A 133 -11.03 -0.17 29.19
C PRO A 133 -11.55 -1.49 29.72
N ALA A 134 -12.16 -2.33 28.88
CA ALA A 134 -12.60 -3.68 29.25
C ALA A 134 -11.47 -4.73 29.19
N SER A 135 -10.25 -4.32 28.76
CA SER A 135 -9.09 -5.18 28.66
C SER A 135 -8.52 -5.52 30.04
N PRO A 136 -8.14 -6.75 30.30
CA PRO A 136 -7.41 -7.11 31.51
C PRO A 136 -6.01 -6.46 31.58
N GLU A 137 -5.51 -5.97 30.44
CA GLU A 137 -4.19 -5.32 30.29
C GLU A 137 -4.32 -3.78 30.20
N ALA A 138 -5.50 -3.20 30.49
CA ALA A 138 -5.77 -1.77 30.32
C ALA A 138 -4.81 -0.85 31.08
N GLU A 139 -4.29 -1.32 32.24
CA GLU A 139 -3.35 -0.55 33.06
C GLU A 139 -1.92 -0.53 32.49
N THR A 140 -1.56 -1.53 31.65
CA THR A 140 -0.22 -1.67 31.09
C THR A 140 -0.10 -1.20 29.64
N LEU A 141 -1.24 -1.05 28.96
CA LEU A 141 -1.29 -0.64 27.56
C LEU A 141 -1.66 0.84 27.44
N ASP A 142 -0.91 1.56 26.63
CA ASP A 142 -1.30 2.91 26.21
C ASP A 142 -2.49 2.82 25.23
N GLY A 143 -3.71 2.64 25.77
CA GLY A 143 -4.92 2.33 25.01
C GLY A 143 -5.23 3.31 23.89
N TRP A 144 -4.94 4.58 24.06
CA TRP A 144 -5.10 5.58 23.01
C TRP A 144 -4.11 5.37 21.84
N LEU A 145 -2.88 4.92 22.15
CA LEU A 145 -1.87 4.63 21.14
C LEU A 145 -2.26 3.41 20.31
N VAL A 146 -2.66 2.32 21.00
CA VAL A 146 -3.17 1.11 20.34
C VAL A 146 -4.32 1.48 19.42
N ALA A 147 -5.26 2.30 19.89
CA ALA A 147 -6.42 2.72 19.13
C ALA A 147 -6.05 3.51 17.86
N ILE A 148 -5.17 4.52 18.00
CA ILE A 148 -4.77 5.37 16.87
C ILE A 148 -3.96 4.56 15.84
N VAL A 149 -2.97 3.77 16.28
CA VAL A 149 -2.14 2.96 15.37
C VAL A 149 -2.98 1.89 14.68
N ALA A 150 -3.87 1.19 15.38
CA ALA A 150 -4.79 0.25 14.76
C ALA A 150 -5.73 0.94 13.75
N GLY A 151 -6.20 2.16 14.06
CA GLY A 151 -6.99 2.98 13.13
C GLY A 151 -6.21 3.36 11.87
N LEU A 152 -4.93 3.74 12.01
CA LEU A 152 -4.04 4.02 10.88
C LEU A 152 -3.82 2.76 10.02
N CYS A 153 -3.53 1.62 10.64
CA CYS A 153 -3.38 0.34 9.93
C CYS A 153 -4.68 -0.04 9.20
N ALA A 154 -5.84 0.16 9.84
CA ALA A 154 -7.13 -0.16 9.27
C ALA A 154 -7.52 0.76 8.10
N SER A 155 -7.07 1.99 8.08
CA SER A 155 -7.37 2.93 7.00
C SER A 155 -6.63 2.61 5.70
N MET A 156 -5.48 1.91 5.76
CA MET A 156 -4.66 1.55 4.60
C MET A 156 -5.20 0.30 3.89
N SER A 157 -5.62 0.43 2.63
CA SER A 157 -6.03 -0.70 1.78
C SER A 157 -5.13 -0.87 0.56
N ALA A 158 -4.11 -0.02 0.41
CA ALA A 158 -3.19 -0.08 -0.71
C ALA A 158 -2.57 -1.47 -0.84
N THR A 159 -2.63 -2.02 -2.05
CA THR A 159 -2.00 -3.29 -2.41
C THR A 159 -0.74 -3.03 -3.21
N LEU A 160 0.03 -4.09 -3.40
CA LEU A 160 1.19 -4.01 -4.28
C LEU A 160 0.76 -3.58 -5.69
N PRO A 161 1.43 -2.58 -6.30
CA PRO A 161 1.14 -2.19 -7.68
C PRO A 161 1.32 -3.39 -8.63
N ASP A 162 0.42 -3.56 -9.60
CA ASP A 162 0.56 -4.62 -10.60
C ASP A 162 1.81 -4.47 -11.45
N ALA A 163 2.23 -5.57 -12.06
CA ALA A 163 3.41 -5.61 -12.92
C ALA A 163 3.24 -4.80 -14.22
N ASP A 164 1.98 -4.59 -14.66
CA ASP A 164 1.68 -3.85 -15.90
C ASP A 164 1.35 -2.38 -15.60
N PRO A 165 2.29 -1.45 -15.87
CA PRO A 165 2.12 -0.04 -15.59
C PRO A 165 1.14 0.68 -16.54
N ASP A 166 0.91 0.13 -17.74
CA ASP A 166 0.21 0.82 -18.82
C ASP A 166 -1.30 0.53 -18.85
N ARG A 167 -1.78 -0.43 -18.05
CA ARG A 167 -3.22 -0.69 -17.93
C ARG A 167 -3.94 0.47 -17.29
N LEU A 168 -4.95 0.99 -18.00
CA LEU A 168 -5.92 1.95 -17.46
C LEU A 168 -6.70 1.28 -16.33
N ARG A 169 -6.35 1.60 -15.09
CA ARG A 169 -7.03 1.04 -13.92
C ARG A 169 -8.33 1.78 -13.62
N PRO A 170 -9.39 1.07 -13.21
CA PRO A 170 -10.62 1.69 -12.71
C PRO A 170 -10.34 2.70 -11.58
N ALA A 171 -11.15 3.77 -11.51
CA ALA A 171 -10.97 4.84 -10.52
C ALA A 171 -10.95 4.31 -9.06
N ALA A 172 -11.71 3.25 -8.77
CA ALA A 172 -11.74 2.61 -7.45
C ALA A 172 -10.41 1.95 -7.06
N ILE A 173 -9.75 1.26 -8.00
CA ILE A 173 -8.44 0.62 -7.77
C ILE A 173 -7.38 1.71 -7.56
N ARG A 174 -7.42 2.77 -8.36
CA ARG A 174 -6.49 3.91 -8.19
C ARG A 174 -6.72 4.67 -6.89
N MET A 175 -7.96 4.81 -6.44
CA MET A 175 -8.26 5.38 -5.13
C MET A 175 -7.65 4.53 -4.01
N ARG A 176 -7.66 3.20 -4.13
CA ARG A 176 -7.02 2.28 -3.19
C ARG A 176 -5.50 2.46 -3.12
N ASP A 177 -4.85 2.76 -4.24
CA ASP A 177 -3.40 3.01 -4.26
C ASP A 177 -3.01 4.30 -3.50
N PHE A 178 -3.95 5.25 -3.39
CA PHE A 178 -3.74 6.53 -2.68
C PHE A 178 -4.17 6.51 -1.22
N ASP A 179 -4.89 5.51 -0.74
CA ASP A 179 -5.42 5.52 0.63
C ASP A 179 -4.34 5.30 1.72
N ALA A 180 -3.17 4.78 1.37
CA ALA A 180 -2.03 4.68 2.28
C ALA A 180 -1.26 6.01 2.46
N PHE A 181 -1.50 7.00 1.60
CA PHE A 181 -0.71 8.23 1.57
C PHE A 181 -0.93 9.10 2.82
N LEU A 182 -2.19 9.45 3.09
CA LEU A 182 -2.53 10.27 4.27
C LEU A 182 -2.21 9.55 5.59
N PRO A 183 -2.65 8.28 5.80
CA PRO A 183 -2.32 7.56 7.02
C PRO A 183 -0.81 7.36 7.21
N GLY A 184 -0.05 7.18 6.13
CA GLY A 184 1.40 7.07 6.18
C GLY A 184 2.08 8.34 6.70
N ILE A 185 1.64 9.51 6.23
CA ILE A 185 2.15 10.80 6.73
C ILE A 185 1.74 11.03 8.19
N VAL A 186 0.47 10.83 8.53
CA VAL A 186 -0.04 10.99 9.89
C VAL A 186 0.67 10.03 10.84
N GLY A 187 0.88 8.78 10.41
CA GLY A 187 1.59 7.77 11.16
C GLY A 187 3.05 8.15 11.42
N ALA A 188 3.75 8.71 10.43
CA ALA A 188 5.11 9.18 10.61
C ALA A 188 5.22 10.29 11.67
N VAL A 189 4.30 11.26 11.63
CA VAL A 189 4.25 12.33 12.62
C VAL A 189 3.95 11.77 14.02
N LEU A 190 3.02 10.80 14.11
CA LEU A 190 2.70 10.12 15.36
C LEU A 190 3.92 9.38 15.94
N LEU A 191 4.62 8.58 15.12
CA LEU A 191 5.80 7.85 15.57
C LEU A 191 6.93 8.79 16.01
N ALA A 192 7.15 9.89 15.28
CA ALA A 192 8.09 10.93 15.70
C ALA A 192 7.69 11.60 17.02
N PHE A 193 6.38 11.79 17.24
CA PHE A 193 5.86 12.32 18.51
C PHE A 193 6.12 11.36 19.67
N LEU A 194 5.90 10.08 19.48
CA LEU A 194 6.17 9.05 20.48
C LEU A 194 7.64 9.00 20.88
N HIS A 195 8.52 9.15 19.89
CA HIS A 195 9.97 9.15 20.16
C HIS A 195 10.40 10.40 20.97
N SER A 196 9.89 11.58 20.65
CA SER A 196 10.36 12.84 21.23
C SER A 196 9.56 13.31 22.45
N GLN A 197 8.33 12.82 22.65
CA GLN A 197 7.38 13.20 23.69
C GLN A 197 7.07 14.71 23.77
N SER A 198 7.52 15.50 22.79
CA SER A 198 7.20 16.91 22.67
C SER A 198 6.80 17.30 21.24
N PRO A 199 5.75 18.13 21.06
CA PRO A 199 5.27 18.47 19.69
C PRO A 199 6.32 19.19 18.84
N LEU A 200 7.14 20.03 19.46
CA LEU A 200 8.16 20.80 18.75
C LEU A 200 9.33 19.90 18.31
N ALA A 201 9.77 18.99 19.18
CA ALA A 201 10.84 18.04 18.85
C ALA A 201 10.35 17.02 17.83
N SER A 202 9.10 16.57 17.87
CA SER A 202 8.52 15.65 16.88
C SER A 202 8.47 16.28 15.48
N LEU A 203 8.11 17.55 15.40
CA LEU A 203 8.16 18.29 14.13
C LEU A 203 9.58 18.38 13.61
N GLY A 204 10.55 18.70 14.49
CA GLY A 204 11.98 18.73 14.14
C GLY A 204 12.48 17.39 13.62
N LEU A 205 12.15 16.28 14.28
CA LEU A 205 12.51 14.92 13.85
C LEU A 205 11.86 14.54 12.53
N THR A 206 10.59 14.88 12.32
CA THR A 206 9.90 14.61 11.05
C THR A 206 10.53 15.39 9.89
N ILE A 207 10.89 16.65 10.12
CA ILE A 207 11.60 17.49 9.12
C ILE A 207 12.99 16.89 8.84
N GLN A 208 13.73 16.50 9.87
CA GLN A 208 15.06 15.89 9.75
C GLN A 208 14.97 14.57 8.97
N ALA A 209 14.01 13.69 9.28
CA ALA A 209 13.78 12.44 8.57
C ALA A 209 13.49 12.66 7.08
N THR A 210 12.57 13.60 6.82
CA THR A 210 12.21 13.96 5.45
C THR A 210 13.42 14.52 4.69
N PHE A 211 14.19 15.41 5.31
CA PHE A 211 15.39 15.98 4.72
C PHE A 211 16.45 14.91 4.40
N LEU A 212 16.70 13.97 5.33
CA LEU A 212 17.65 12.87 5.11
C LEU A 212 17.19 11.93 3.99
N ALA A 213 15.90 11.57 3.97
CA ALA A 213 15.35 10.75 2.90
C ALA A 213 15.49 11.43 1.52
N LEU A 214 15.22 12.73 1.45
CA LEU A 214 15.41 13.52 0.22
C LEU A 214 16.89 13.67 -0.15
N LEU A 215 17.79 13.88 0.82
CA LEU A 215 19.23 13.98 0.59
C LEU A 215 19.78 12.67 0.01
N ILE A 216 19.44 11.52 0.60
CA ILE A 216 19.83 10.20 0.08
C ILE A 216 19.30 10.01 -1.33
N SER A 217 18.03 10.39 -1.55
CA SER A 217 17.40 10.28 -2.86
C SER A 217 18.07 11.14 -3.91
N ALA A 218 18.51 12.36 -3.54
CA ALA A 218 19.23 13.26 -4.43
C ALA A 218 20.63 12.72 -4.76
N VAL A 219 21.37 12.21 -3.76
CA VAL A 219 22.68 11.58 -3.98
C VAL A 219 22.55 10.35 -4.88
N ALA A 220 21.57 9.48 -4.60
CA ALA A 220 21.33 8.30 -5.44
C ALA A 220 20.93 8.70 -6.87
N TRP A 221 20.15 9.76 -7.03
CA TRP A 221 19.81 10.29 -8.35
C TRP A 221 21.05 10.76 -9.12
N LEU A 222 21.97 11.50 -8.48
CA LEU A 222 23.20 11.95 -9.09
C LEU A 222 24.09 10.76 -9.51
N LEU A 223 24.26 9.76 -8.64
CA LEU A 223 25.04 8.57 -8.94
C LEU A 223 24.45 7.74 -10.08
N LEU A 224 23.13 7.60 -10.12
CA LEU A 224 22.44 6.85 -11.17
C LEU A 224 22.41 7.60 -12.51
N ALA A 225 22.42 8.94 -12.50
CA ALA A 225 22.42 9.75 -13.72
C ALA A 225 23.76 9.62 -14.49
N ASP A 226 24.87 9.44 -13.80
CA ASP A 226 26.23 9.34 -14.39
C ASP A 226 26.69 7.87 -14.57
N SER A 227 25.96 6.90 -14.04
CA SER A 227 26.37 5.51 -14.09
C SER A 227 26.09 4.84 -15.45
N SER A 228 27.00 3.95 -15.85
CA SER A 228 26.80 3.14 -17.06
C SER A 228 25.65 2.15 -16.87
N PRO A 229 24.80 1.86 -17.90
CA PRO A 229 23.69 0.93 -17.81
C PRO A 229 24.19 -0.52 -17.61
N SER A 230 24.42 -0.90 -16.36
CA SER A 230 25.08 -2.16 -15.98
C SER A 230 24.72 -2.59 -14.56
N THR A 231 25.47 -3.55 -14.04
CA THR A 231 25.46 -4.00 -12.64
C THR A 231 25.64 -2.84 -11.65
N GLU A 232 26.38 -1.80 -12.02
CA GLU A 232 26.62 -0.61 -11.21
C GLU A 232 25.33 0.11 -10.82
N GLN A 233 24.42 0.33 -11.77
CA GLN A 233 23.11 0.95 -11.48
C GLN A 233 22.31 0.14 -10.45
N ARG A 234 22.34 -1.20 -10.55
CA ARG A 234 21.65 -2.06 -9.56
C ARG A 234 22.25 -1.94 -8.17
N VAL A 235 23.57 -1.88 -8.08
CA VAL A 235 24.26 -1.69 -6.79
C VAL A 235 23.85 -0.36 -6.16
N PHE A 236 23.84 0.74 -6.92
CA PHE A 236 23.41 2.04 -6.40
C PHE A 236 21.93 2.08 -6.03
N SER A 237 21.05 1.47 -6.82
CA SER A 237 19.62 1.37 -6.50
C SER A 237 19.39 0.60 -5.20
N ILE A 238 20.06 -0.54 -5.02
CA ILE A 238 19.95 -1.37 -3.81
C ILE A 238 20.57 -0.63 -2.62
N ALA A 239 21.73 0.02 -2.80
CA ALA A 239 22.37 0.81 -1.75
C ALA A 239 21.49 1.97 -1.29
N ALA A 240 20.82 2.67 -2.22
CA ALA A 240 19.86 3.72 -1.89
C ALA A 240 18.68 3.19 -1.08
N LEU A 241 18.12 2.04 -1.46
CA LEU A 241 17.04 1.39 -0.71
C LEU A 241 17.48 1.01 0.71
N LEU A 242 18.66 0.38 0.85
CA LEU A 242 19.24 0.01 2.15
C LEU A 242 19.50 1.23 3.03
N LEU A 243 19.99 2.34 2.45
CA LEU A 243 20.24 3.58 3.17
C LEU A 243 18.93 4.21 3.66
N VAL A 244 17.89 4.30 2.81
CA VAL A 244 16.60 4.86 3.21
C VAL A 244 15.97 4.05 4.36
N GLY A 245 15.94 2.72 4.24
CA GLY A 245 15.41 1.85 5.29
C GLY A 245 16.27 1.84 6.56
N GLY A 246 17.60 1.72 6.40
CA GLY A 246 18.54 1.65 7.52
C GLY A 246 18.65 2.95 8.33
N ILE A 247 18.60 4.12 7.68
CA ILE A 247 18.58 5.40 8.39
C ILE A 247 17.26 5.62 9.13
N ALA A 248 16.13 5.20 8.56
CA ALA A 248 14.85 5.27 9.24
C ALA A 248 14.87 4.44 10.53
N ASP A 249 15.39 3.22 10.46
CA ASP A 249 15.57 2.34 11.63
C ASP A 249 16.53 2.95 12.68
N TYR A 250 17.71 3.38 12.24
CA TYR A 250 18.71 3.99 13.12
C TYR A 250 18.19 5.22 13.88
N LEU A 251 17.39 6.06 13.22
CA LEU A 251 16.79 7.25 13.83
C LEU A 251 15.48 6.94 14.57
N SER A 252 15.04 5.70 14.59
CA SER A 252 13.74 5.28 15.12
C SER A 252 12.60 6.12 14.51
N LEU A 253 12.59 6.25 13.20
CA LEU A 253 11.60 7.00 12.43
C LEU A 253 10.88 6.07 11.46
N SER A 254 9.72 6.47 10.95
CA SER A 254 8.94 5.66 10.04
C SER A 254 9.69 5.38 8.72
N ALA A 255 10.04 4.12 8.51
CA ALA A 255 10.65 3.65 7.26
C ALA A 255 9.67 3.76 6.08
N LEU A 256 8.37 3.57 6.33
CA LEU A 256 7.33 3.77 5.32
C LEU A 256 7.30 5.21 4.80
N ALA A 257 7.36 6.18 5.70
CA ALA A 257 7.34 7.60 5.32
C ALA A 257 8.64 8.02 4.64
N GLY A 258 9.80 7.57 5.13
CA GLY A 258 11.09 7.80 4.49
C GLY A 258 11.10 7.29 3.05
N GLY A 259 10.63 6.06 2.84
CA GLY A 259 10.46 5.46 1.53
C GLY A 259 9.48 6.23 0.64
N LEU A 260 8.33 6.68 1.20
CA LEU A 260 7.35 7.47 0.47
C LEU A 260 7.95 8.78 -0.05
N MET A 261 8.69 9.52 0.79
CA MET A 261 9.36 10.77 0.40
C MET A 261 10.43 10.53 -0.66
N ALA A 262 11.24 9.47 -0.54
CA ALA A 262 12.21 9.07 -1.54
C ALA A 262 11.54 8.73 -2.88
N GLY A 263 10.47 7.95 -2.86
CA GLY A 263 9.71 7.58 -4.05
C GLY A 263 9.05 8.78 -4.73
N LEU A 264 8.51 9.73 -3.96
CA LEU A 264 8.01 10.99 -4.50
C LEU A 264 9.12 11.79 -5.20
N PHE A 265 10.29 11.91 -4.58
CA PHE A 265 11.42 12.62 -5.15
C PHE A 265 11.81 12.03 -6.52
N TRP A 266 12.09 10.73 -6.58
CA TRP A 266 12.46 10.08 -7.84
C TRP A 266 11.35 10.13 -8.89
N GLY A 267 10.11 10.04 -8.44
CA GLY A 267 8.96 10.13 -9.33
C GLY A 267 8.77 11.50 -9.97
N TYR A 268 9.08 12.60 -9.23
CA TYR A 268 9.00 13.96 -9.75
C TYR A 268 10.24 14.35 -10.57
N VAL A 269 11.43 13.94 -10.15
CA VAL A 269 12.67 14.23 -10.91
C VAL A 269 12.71 13.44 -12.22
N GLY A 270 12.21 12.20 -12.22
CA GLY A 270 12.14 11.35 -13.41
C GLY A 270 13.49 10.88 -13.92
N GLY A 271 13.55 10.55 -15.22
CA GLY A 271 14.76 10.14 -15.93
C GLY A 271 15.25 8.73 -15.58
N VAL A 272 16.50 8.43 -15.95
CA VAL A 272 17.12 7.10 -15.81
C VAL A 272 17.08 6.59 -14.35
N ALA A 273 17.29 7.47 -13.38
CA ALA A 273 17.29 7.10 -11.97
C ALA A 273 15.95 6.57 -11.51
N ARG A 274 14.83 7.19 -11.94
CA ARG A 274 13.49 6.70 -11.65
C ARG A 274 13.30 5.29 -12.19
N ASP A 275 13.63 5.06 -13.46
CA ASP A 275 13.40 3.77 -14.13
C ASP A 275 14.25 2.67 -13.50
N CYS A 276 15.50 2.97 -13.11
CA CYS A 276 16.37 2.04 -12.41
C CYS A 276 15.82 1.68 -11.02
N ILE A 277 15.46 2.67 -10.21
CA ILE A 277 14.92 2.46 -8.87
C ILE A 277 13.59 1.69 -8.96
N GLU A 278 12.68 2.09 -9.86
CA GLU A 278 11.40 1.42 -10.03
C GLU A 278 11.57 -0.04 -10.42
N ARG A 279 12.46 -0.34 -11.38
CA ARG A 279 12.77 -1.70 -11.82
C ARG A 279 13.33 -2.54 -10.67
N ASP A 280 14.34 -2.02 -9.97
CA ASP A 280 15.08 -2.81 -8.99
C ASP A 280 14.27 -3.00 -7.69
N VAL A 281 13.53 -1.98 -7.23
CA VAL A 281 12.63 -2.10 -6.08
C VAL A 281 11.46 -3.04 -6.40
N ARG A 282 10.92 -3.02 -7.64
CA ARG A 282 9.89 -3.99 -8.08
C ARG A 282 10.42 -5.42 -8.10
N TYR A 283 11.67 -5.62 -8.50
CA TYR A 283 12.31 -6.94 -8.48
C TYR A 283 12.46 -7.47 -7.04
N LEU A 284 12.89 -6.63 -6.11
CA LEU A 284 13.07 -6.99 -4.70
C LEU A 284 11.74 -7.05 -3.92
N ARG A 285 10.66 -6.48 -4.44
CA ARG A 285 9.37 -6.39 -3.78
C ARG A 285 8.85 -7.72 -3.23
N HIS A 286 8.83 -8.75 -4.09
CA HIS A 286 8.27 -10.04 -3.70
C HIS A 286 9.02 -10.70 -2.53
N PRO A 287 10.35 -10.89 -2.57
CA PRO A 287 11.07 -11.48 -1.45
C PRO A 287 10.98 -10.64 -0.18
N LEU A 288 11.04 -9.30 -0.28
CA LEU A 288 10.95 -8.41 0.88
C LEU A 288 9.55 -8.47 1.53
N VAL A 289 8.48 -8.47 0.73
CA VAL A 289 7.11 -8.57 1.26
C VAL A 289 6.86 -9.93 1.87
N VAL A 290 7.31 -11.02 1.24
CA VAL A 290 7.18 -12.37 1.81
C VAL A 290 7.90 -12.46 3.15
N LEU A 291 9.13 -11.95 3.24
CA LEU A 291 9.90 -11.93 4.48
C LEU A 291 9.19 -11.11 5.56
N MET A 292 8.68 -9.92 5.21
CA MET A 292 7.96 -9.04 6.12
C MET A 292 6.68 -9.69 6.64
N LEU A 293 5.87 -10.29 5.75
CA LEU A 293 4.63 -10.98 6.15
C LEU A 293 4.92 -12.21 7.00
N LEU A 294 5.96 -12.98 6.67
CA LEU A 294 6.38 -14.13 7.45
C LEU A 294 6.82 -13.71 8.87
N ALA A 295 7.62 -12.63 8.96
CA ALA A 295 8.05 -12.08 10.25
C ALA A 295 6.85 -11.51 11.05
N ALA A 296 5.91 -10.82 10.40
CA ALA A 296 4.69 -10.32 11.03
C ALA A 296 3.84 -11.47 11.59
N GLY A 297 3.68 -12.56 10.83
CA GLY A 297 2.99 -13.76 11.29
C GLY A 297 3.72 -14.44 12.46
N ALA A 298 5.05 -14.56 12.38
CA ALA A 298 5.86 -15.22 13.41
C ALA A 298 5.90 -14.46 14.75
N LYS A 299 5.73 -13.14 14.73
CA LYS A 299 5.68 -12.29 15.92
C LYS A 299 4.28 -12.23 16.56
N LEU A 300 3.29 -12.97 16.05
CA LEU A 300 1.96 -13.02 16.64
C LEU A 300 1.98 -13.73 17.98
N ALA A 301 1.53 -13.04 19.03
CA ALA A 301 1.20 -13.64 20.31
C ALA A 301 -0.34 -13.81 20.40
N PHE A 302 -0.79 -14.96 20.89
CA PHE A 302 -2.21 -15.27 21.01
C PHE A 302 -2.68 -15.10 22.44
N SER A 303 -3.67 -14.23 22.66
CA SER A 303 -4.44 -14.16 23.90
C SER A 303 -5.93 -14.02 23.59
N GLY A 304 -6.79 -14.44 24.55
CA GLY A 304 -8.24 -14.32 24.34
C GLY A 304 -8.71 -12.88 24.10
N TRP A 305 -8.04 -11.93 24.74
CA TRP A 305 -8.31 -10.49 24.53
C TRP A 305 -7.94 -10.00 23.14
N ILE A 306 -6.82 -10.44 22.60
CA ILE A 306 -6.38 -10.10 21.24
C ILE A 306 -7.41 -10.54 20.20
N LEU A 307 -8.08 -11.67 20.41
CA LEU A 307 -9.14 -12.12 19.50
C LEU A 307 -10.35 -11.16 19.52
N ILE A 308 -10.75 -10.67 20.69
CA ILE A 308 -11.82 -9.66 20.81
C ILE A 308 -11.42 -8.37 20.08
N LEU A 309 -10.17 -7.94 20.25
CA LEU A 309 -9.63 -6.76 19.59
C LEU A 309 -9.60 -6.93 18.05
N ALA A 310 -9.23 -8.12 17.57
CA ALA A 310 -9.22 -8.44 16.14
C ALA A 310 -10.66 -8.45 15.55
N VAL A 311 -11.63 -9.00 16.26
CA VAL A 311 -13.04 -8.98 15.83
C VAL A 311 -13.56 -7.53 15.80
N ALA A 312 -13.29 -6.74 16.84
CA ALA A 312 -13.65 -5.33 16.87
C ALA A 312 -12.99 -4.57 15.69
N TYR A 313 -11.70 -4.79 15.43
CA TYR A 313 -10.99 -4.22 14.29
C TYR A 313 -11.68 -4.55 12.95
N VAL A 314 -12.05 -5.83 12.72
CA VAL A 314 -12.74 -6.25 11.49
C VAL A 314 -14.07 -5.52 11.32
N LEU A 315 -14.90 -5.53 12.35
CA LEU A 315 -16.24 -4.92 12.29
C LEU A 315 -16.16 -3.40 12.04
N LEU A 316 -15.28 -2.72 12.78
CA LEU A 316 -15.09 -1.29 12.67
C LEU A 316 -14.45 -0.90 11.32
N ARG A 317 -13.50 -1.70 10.82
CA ARG A 317 -12.91 -1.49 9.49
C ARG A 317 -13.95 -1.67 8.39
N VAL A 318 -14.77 -2.71 8.43
CA VAL A 318 -15.85 -2.93 7.45
C VAL A 318 -16.80 -1.74 7.46
N ALA A 319 -17.26 -1.31 8.63
CA ALA A 319 -18.12 -0.14 8.76
C ALA A 319 -17.43 1.13 8.23
N GLY A 320 -16.16 1.35 8.58
CA GLY A 320 -15.38 2.50 8.14
C GLY A 320 -15.21 2.56 6.63
N LYS A 321 -14.83 1.45 6.00
CA LYS A 321 -14.63 1.37 4.54
C LYS A 321 -15.94 1.55 3.77
N LEU A 322 -17.05 0.96 4.23
CA LEU A 322 -18.35 1.13 3.58
C LEU A 322 -18.88 2.57 3.72
N LEU A 323 -18.87 3.11 4.93
CA LEU A 323 -19.33 4.48 5.19
C LEU A 323 -18.39 5.51 4.56
N GLY A 324 -17.06 5.28 4.64
CA GLY A 324 -16.05 6.13 4.02
C GLY A 324 -16.15 6.14 2.50
N GLY A 325 -16.35 4.98 1.88
CA GLY A 325 -16.60 4.87 0.44
C GLY A 325 -17.88 5.60 0.01
N TRP A 326 -18.95 5.48 0.79
CA TRP A 326 -20.19 6.23 0.56
C TRP A 326 -19.99 7.74 0.69
N LEU A 327 -19.24 8.22 1.69
CA LEU A 327 -18.95 9.64 1.87
C LEU A 327 -18.02 10.16 0.75
N ALA A 328 -16.99 9.41 0.37
CA ALA A 328 -16.06 9.77 -0.69
C ALA A 328 -16.74 10.00 -2.04
N ARG A 329 -17.86 9.32 -2.33
CA ARG A 329 -18.66 9.56 -3.54
C ARG A 329 -19.29 10.96 -3.58
N ARG A 330 -19.61 11.53 -2.42
CA ARG A 330 -20.18 12.89 -2.31
C ARG A 330 -19.14 14.00 -2.48
N VAL A 331 -17.85 13.67 -2.38
CA VAL A 331 -16.79 14.64 -2.64
C VAL A 331 -16.75 14.97 -4.14
N PRO A 332 -16.75 16.25 -4.55
CA PRO A 332 -16.73 16.63 -5.96
C PRO A 332 -15.45 16.16 -6.65
N GLY A 333 -15.58 15.78 -7.94
CA GLY A 333 -14.46 15.32 -8.77
C GLY A 333 -14.79 14.08 -9.60
N VAL A 334 -13.83 13.22 -9.82
CA VAL A 334 -13.99 11.99 -10.64
C VAL A 334 -15.10 11.10 -10.07
N ALA A 335 -15.97 10.60 -10.94
CA ALA A 335 -16.96 9.61 -10.55
C ALA A 335 -16.29 8.31 -10.12
N ILE A 336 -16.72 7.77 -8.99
CA ILE A 336 -16.30 6.47 -8.47
C ILE A 336 -17.52 5.56 -8.31
N PRO A 337 -17.36 4.24 -8.53
CA PRO A 337 -18.48 3.30 -8.50
C PRO A 337 -19.10 3.20 -7.10
N ASP A 338 -20.36 2.76 -7.07
CA ASP A 338 -21.10 2.55 -5.82
C ASP A 338 -20.47 1.48 -4.92
N THR A 339 -19.75 0.56 -5.52
CA THR A 339 -19.08 -0.56 -4.86
C THR A 339 -17.70 -0.20 -4.29
N VAL A 340 -17.26 1.07 -4.37
CA VAL A 340 -15.91 1.49 -3.95
C VAL A 340 -15.58 1.07 -2.51
N GLY A 341 -16.52 1.19 -1.57
CA GLY A 341 -16.29 0.74 -0.18
C GLY A 341 -15.98 -0.75 -0.08
N ALA A 342 -16.65 -1.58 -0.87
CA ALA A 342 -16.39 -3.01 -0.94
C ALA A 342 -15.04 -3.33 -1.60
N THR A 343 -14.64 -2.57 -2.64
CA THR A 343 -13.32 -2.72 -3.29
C THR A 343 -12.15 -2.30 -2.40
N LEU A 344 -12.40 -1.46 -1.39
CA LEU A 344 -11.41 -1.02 -0.39
C LEU A 344 -11.37 -1.94 0.83
N LEU A 345 -12.26 -2.92 0.94
CA LEU A 345 -12.35 -3.83 2.08
C LEU A 345 -11.14 -4.76 2.22
N PRO A 346 -10.58 -5.34 1.13
CA PRO A 346 -9.38 -6.16 1.25
C PRO A 346 -8.25 -5.34 1.90
N PRO A 347 -7.61 -5.85 2.97
CA PRO A 347 -6.53 -5.16 3.61
C PRO A 347 -5.30 -5.14 2.70
N GLY A 348 -4.64 -4.00 2.68
CA GLY A 348 -3.37 -3.84 1.99
C GLY A 348 -2.19 -4.34 2.83
N VAL A 349 -1.08 -4.61 2.17
CA VAL A 349 0.20 -4.95 2.81
C VAL A 349 0.74 -3.77 3.61
N PHE A 350 0.37 -2.54 3.24
CA PHE A 350 0.82 -1.29 3.88
C PHE A 350 0.38 -1.17 5.34
N GLY A 351 -0.83 -1.62 5.69
CA GLY A 351 -1.29 -1.61 7.08
C GLY A 351 -0.45 -2.53 7.97
N ILE A 352 -0.06 -3.70 7.47
CA ILE A 352 0.82 -4.64 8.18
C ILE A 352 2.25 -4.07 8.26
N ALA A 353 2.74 -3.47 7.17
CA ALA A 353 4.04 -2.80 7.15
C ALA A 353 4.11 -1.68 8.19
N PHE A 354 3.08 -0.85 8.27
CA PHE A 354 3.01 0.21 9.27
C PHE A 354 2.86 -0.33 10.70
N ALA A 355 2.13 -1.43 10.90
CA ALA A 355 2.07 -2.09 12.20
C ALA A 355 3.45 -2.57 12.66
N LEU A 356 4.24 -3.17 11.76
CA LEU A 356 5.62 -3.58 12.05
C LEU A 356 6.52 -2.37 12.35
N ASP A 357 6.39 -1.30 11.58
CA ASP A 357 7.14 -0.05 11.79
C ASP A 357 6.84 0.54 13.17
N ALA A 358 5.57 0.54 13.60
CA ALA A 358 5.15 1.00 14.91
C ALA A 358 5.60 0.09 16.06
N THR A 359 5.68 -1.22 15.85
CA THR A 359 6.07 -2.18 16.93
C THR A 359 7.51 -2.01 17.40
N SER A 360 8.41 -1.53 16.55
CA SER A 360 9.80 -1.23 16.92
C SER A 360 9.91 -0.15 18.00
N MET A 361 8.88 0.74 18.10
CA MET A 361 8.87 1.89 19.02
C MET A 361 7.96 1.71 20.23
N MET A 362 7.02 0.75 20.17
CA MET A 362 5.95 0.60 21.16
C MET A 362 6.04 -0.77 21.87
N GLN A 363 7.07 -0.99 22.69
CA GLN A 363 7.37 -2.31 23.30
C GLN A 363 6.20 -2.94 24.07
N SER A 364 5.48 -2.16 24.90
CA SER A 364 4.37 -2.68 25.71
C SER A 364 3.12 -3.00 24.90
N SER A 365 2.83 -2.24 23.85
CA SER A 365 1.61 -2.35 23.05
C SER A 365 1.83 -3.03 21.67
N ALA A 366 3.09 -3.37 21.35
CA ALA A 366 3.49 -3.92 20.06
C ALA A 366 2.68 -5.16 19.65
N ASN A 367 2.57 -6.11 20.57
CA ASN A 367 1.88 -7.38 20.29
C ASN A 367 0.39 -7.19 20.05
N ALA A 368 -0.29 -6.32 20.82
CA ALA A 368 -1.70 -6.05 20.66
C ALA A 368 -2.00 -5.40 19.30
N ILE A 369 -1.19 -4.42 18.89
CA ILE A 369 -1.32 -3.73 17.61
C ILE A 369 -1.07 -4.69 16.44
N LEU A 370 0.06 -5.41 16.47
CA LEU A 370 0.43 -6.32 15.40
C LEU A 370 -0.60 -7.43 15.25
N ALA A 371 -1.00 -8.06 16.36
CA ALA A 371 -1.95 -9.16 16.34
C ALA A 371 -3.35 -8.69 15.92
N ALA A 372 -3.85 -7.56 16.40
CA ALA A 372 -5.13 -6.99 15.95
C ALA A 372 -5.09 -6.67 14.44
N THR A 373 -3.99 -6.10 13.96
CA THR A 373 -3.84 -5.76 12.54
C THR A 373 -3.73 -7.00 11.66
N VAL A 374 -2.92 -7.98 12.04
CA VAL A 374 -2.71 -9.21 11.24
C VAL A 374 -3.97 -10.08 11.25
N LEU A 375 -4.51 -10.41 12.43
CA LEU A 375 -5.74 -11.22 12.54
C LEU A 375 -6.94 -10.49 11.93
N GLY A 376 -7.04 -9.19 12.17
CA GLY A 376 -8.04 -8.34 11.56
C GLY A 376 -7.92 -8.28 10.03
N SER A 377 -6.71 -8.24 9.50
CA SER A 377 -6.45 -8.31 8.06
C SER A 377 -6.88 -9.65 7.47
N ILE A 378 -6.57 -10.76 8.12
CA ILE A 378 -7.04 -12.08 7.71
C ILE A 378 -8.57 -12.13 7.69
N GLY A 379 -9.23 -11.65 8.75
CA GLY A 379 -10.69 -11.60 8.85
C GLY A 379 -11.33 -10.74 7.75
N CYS A 380 -10.82 -9.55 7.51
CA CYS A 380 -11.30 -8.67 6.42
C CYS A 380 -11.10 -9.28 5.04
N GLN A 381 -9.98 -10.00 4.82
CA GLN A 381 -9.70 -10.68 3.57
C GLN A 381 -10.69 -11.81 3.31
N LEU A 382 -11.02 -12.60 4.34
CA LEU A 382 -12.02 -13.66 4.24
C LEU A 382 -13.41 -13.07 3.94
N LEU A 383 -13.80 -11.98 4.61
CA LEU A 383 -15.06 -11.30 4.35
C LEU A 383 -15.11 -10.71 2.93
N ALA A 384 -14.01 -10.10 2.47
CA ALA A 384 -13.94 -9.56 1.12
C ALA A 384 -14.08 -10.67 0.05
N ALA A 385 -13.46 -11.83 0.26
CA ALA A 385 -13.59 -12.99 -0.64
C ALA A 385 -15.04 -13.51 -0.73
N LEU A 386 -15.82 -13.37 0.33
CA LEU A 386 -17.23 -13.74 0.35
C LEU A 386 -18.13 -12.70 -0.32
N TRP A 387 -17.73 -11.44 -0.31
CA TRP A 387 -18.57 -10.30 -0.75
C TRP A 387 -18.28 -9.81 -2.17
N GLN A 388 -17.09 -10.05 -2.71
CA GLN A 388 -16.80 -9.60 -4.07
C GLN A 388 -17.69 -10.32 -5.09
N PRO A 389 -18.55 -9.59 -5.83
CA PRO A 389 -19.18 -10.17 -7.00
C PRO A 389 -18.08 -10.55 -7.99
N VAL A 390 -18.19 -11.72 -8.59
CA VAL A 390 -17.33 -12.12 -9.71
C VAL A 390 -17.58 -11.11 -10.83
N GLU A 391 -16.70 -10.13 -10.97
CA GLU A 391 -16.65 -9.32 -12.20
C GLU A 391 -16.29 -10.33 -13.30
N ALA A 392 -17.27 -10.63 -14.14
CA ALA A 392 -17.04 -11.33 -15.37
C ALA A 392 -16.00 -10.52 -16.15
N HIS A 393 -14.87 -11.14 -16.45
CA HIS A 393 -13.90 -10.58 -17.38
C HIS A 393 -14.61 -10.46 -18.74
N GLU A 394 -15.08 -9.26 -19.08
CA GLU A 394 -15.39 -8.86 -20.45
C GLU A 394 -14.12 -8.34 -21.14
#